data_58c9d25e4c5619d01c9a3686264bcccf
#
_entry.id   58c9d25e4c5619d01c9a3686264bcccf
#
_cell.length_a   1.000
_cell.length_b   1.000
_cell.length_c   1.000
_cell.angle_alpha   90.00
_cell.angle_beta   90.00
_cell.angle_gamma   90.00
#
_symmetry.space_group_name_H-M   'P 1'
#
loop_
_entity.id
_entity.type
_entity.pdbx_description
1 polymer ?
#
loop_
_entity_poly.entity_id
_entity_poly.type
_entity_poly.pdbx_seq_one_letter_code
_entity_poly.pdbx_strand_id
1 'polypeptide(L)'
;CVNQHIGFPCNRGGKFKKIRFKGKICDRCGVEVTRAKVRRELMGHIELAAPVSHIWYFKGTPSRIGQMLEISQKRLEEVLYFTKFIVLDPGNTELVPKQLLTDKEYHAYREKYGDEFEAGMGAEAIQKLLKEIDLDELAAELKTELAGLASGQKRVKLLKRLEIVEAFRQSGNRPEWMIMDES
;
A
#
# COMPACT_ATOMS: atom_id res chain seq x y z
N CYS A 1 2.57 -0.22 31.04
CA CYS A 1 1.24 0.10 31.59
C CYS A 1 0.24 0.54 30.52
N VAL A 2 0.65 1.30 29.52
CA VAL A 2 -0.26 1.90 28.54
C VAL A 2 -1.09 0.85 27.77
N ASN A 3 -0.49 -0.27 27.37
CA ASN A 3 -1.18 -1.28 26.57
C ASN A 3 -2.18 -2.17 27.34
N GLN A 4 -2.22 -2.07 28.67
CA GLN A 4 -3.11 -2.90 29.50
C GLN A 4 -4.31 -2.14 30.07
N HIS A 5 -4.39 -0.83 29.87
CA HIS A 5 -5.32 0.03 30.58
C HIS A 5 -6.38 0.69 29.72
N ILE A 6 -6.27 0.61 28.41
CA ILE A 6 -7.30 1.18 27.55
C ILE A 6 -8.57 0.34 27.69
N GLY A 7 -9.49 0.84 28.49
CA GLY A 7 -10.81 0.26 28.70
C GLY A 7 -10.96 -0.71 29.88
N PHE A 8 -9.90 -0.97 30.65
CA PHE A 8 -9.99 -1.72 31.91
C PHE A 8 -9.42 -0.87 33.05
N PRO A 9 -10.01 -0.94 34.25
CA PRO A 9 -9.37 -0.37 35.43
C PRO A 9 -7.97 -0.96 35.57
N CYS A 10 -7.01 -0.13 35.99
CA CYS A 10 -5.62 -0.51 36.16
C CYS A 10 -5.47 -1.85 36.87
N ASN A 11 -5.13 -2.88 36.12
CA ASN A 11 -5.26 -4.27 36.58
C ASN A 11 -3.99 -4.81 37.25
N ARG A 12 -3.02 -3.94 37.58
CA ARG A 12 -1.93 -4.34 38.46
C ARG A 12 -2.48 -4.62 39.86
N GLY A 13 -2.80 -5.89 40.12
CA GLY A 13 -3.32 -6.35 41.37
C GLY A 13 -4.82 -6.13 41.62
N GLY A 14 -5.58 -5.77 40.60
CA GLY A 14 -7.05 -5.67 40.72
C GLY A 14 -7.55 -4.48 41.57
N LYS A 15 -6.70 -3.47 41.85
CA LYS A 15 -6.97 -2.38 42.77
C LYS A 15 -8.18 -1.51 42.39
N PHE A 16 -8.48 -1.34 41.09
CA PHE A 16 -9.52 -0.43 40.59
C PHE A 16 -10.59 -1.16 39.74
N LYS A 17 -11.14 -2.25 40.21
CA LYS A 17 -12.12 -3.07 39.49
C LYS A 17 -13.58 -2.66 39.64
N LYS A 18 -13.91 -1.78 40.57
CA LYS A 18 -15.32 -1.45 40.90
C LYS A 18 -15.71 -0.09 40.37
N ILE A 19 -17.02 0.09 40.10
CA ILE A 19 -17.62 1.32 39.58
C ILE A 19 -17.31 2.58 40.40
N ARG A 20 -17.06 2.39 41.71
CA ARG A 20 -16.67 3.49 42.65
C ARG A 20 -15.34 4.16 42.28
N PHE A 21 -14.54 3.52 41.43
CA PHE A 21 -13.26 4.07 40.99
C PHE A 21 -13.34 4.79 39.63
N LYS A 22 -14.54 4.92 39.07
CA LYS A 22 -14.75 5.68 37.83
C LYS A 22 -14.26 7.13 37.99
N GLY A 23 -13.49 7.59 37.04
CA GLY A 23 -12.90 8.95 37.06
C GLY A 23 -11.62 9.08 37.87
N LYS A 24 -11.19 8.04 38.61
CA LYS A 24 -9.95 8.05 39.35
C LYS A 24 -8.75 7.92 38.43
N ILE A 25 -7.78 8.82 38.58
CA ILE A 25 -6.50 8.76 37.88
C ILE A 25 -5.56 7.79 38.61
N CYS A 26 -4.89 6.93 37.87
CA CYS A 26 -3.93 5.99 38.42
C CYS A 26 -2.63 6.72 38.81
N ASP A 27 -2.25 6.66 40.08
CA ASP A 27 -1.04 7.32 40.62
C ASP A 27 0.28 6.85 39.96
N ARG A 28 0.28 5.67 39.30
CA ARG A 28 1.49 5.11 38.67
C ARG A 28 1.61 5.41 37.17
N CYS A 29 0.50 5.44 36.44
CA CYS A 29 0.51 5.57 34.99
C CYS A 29 -0.28 6.76 34.47
N GLY A 30 -0.93 7.55 35.34
CA GLY A 30 -1.68 8.76 34.95
C GLY A 30 -2.95 8.50 34.16
N VAL A 31 -3.35 7.24 33.95
CA VAL A 31 -4.53 6.89 33.16
C VAL A 31 -5.79 6.95 34.02
N GLU A 32 -6.85 7.59 33.51
CA GLU A 32 -8.16 7.64 34.16
C GLU A 32 -8.88 6.29 34.05
N VAL A 33 -9.55 5.89 35.12
CA VAL A 33 -10.38 4.68 35.18
C VAL A 33 -11.73 4.98 34.54
N THR A 34 -11.92 4.51 33.32
CA THR A 34 -13.14 4.72 32.53
C THR A 34 -13.82 3.41 32.13
N ARG A 35 -14.94 3.49 31.41
CA ARG A 35 -15.63 2.33 30.87
C ARG A 35 -14.84 1.73 29.68
N ALA A 36 -14.94 0.41 29.50
CA ALA A 36 -14.33 -0.29 28.36
C ALA A 36 -14.73 0.28 26.97
N LYS A 37 -15.92 0.86 26.86
CA LYS A 37 -16.43 1.49 25.64
C LYS A 37 -15.57 2.66 25.15
N VAL A 38 -14.97 3.43 26.10
CA VAL A 38 -14.11 4.58 25.79
C VAL A 38 -12.94 4.18 24.88
N ARG A 39 -12.45 2.95 25.00
CA ARG A 39 -11.43 2.40 24.10
C ARG A 39 -11.80 2.48 22.61
N ARG A 40 -13.09 2.40 22.28
CA ARG A 40 -13.59 2.48 20.88
C ARG A 40 -13.95 3.91 20.47
N GLU A 41 -14.06 4.80 21.44
CA GLU A 41 -14.38 6.21 21.22
C GLU A 41 -13.12 7.07 21.05
N LEU A 42 -11.98 6.60 21.61
CA LEU A 42 -10.70 7.30 21.47
C LEU A 42 -10.06 6.93 20.12
N MET A 43 -9.84 7.95 19.32
CA MET A 43 -9.10 7.86 18.06
C MET A 43 -7.65 8.23 18.31
N GLY A 44 -6.76 7.48 17.72
CA GLY A 44 -5.32 7.75 17.69
C GLY A 44 -4.77 7.45 16.31
N HIS A 45 -3.57 7.91 16.01
CA HIS A 45 -2.86 7.61 14.79
C HIS A 45 -1.45 7.11 15.10
N ILE A 46 -0.87 6.44 14.14
CA ILE A 46 0.53 6.01 14.16
C ILE A 46 1.18 6.63 12.93
N GLU A 47 2.15 7.49 13.15
CA GLU A 47 3.00 8.01 12.07
C GLU A 47 3.87 6.88 11.52
N LEU A 48 3.86 6.72 10.20
CA LEU A 48 4.70 5.76 9.52
C LEU A 48 6.02 6.43 9.13
N ALA A 49 7.14 5.73 9.34
CA ALA A 49 8.44 6.24 8.92
C ALA A 49 8.67 6.16 7.40
N ALA A 50 7.85 5.39 6.69
CA ALA A 50 7.87 5.22 5.24
C ALA A 50 6.52 4.71 4.74
N PRO A 51 6.17 4.91 3.47
CA PRO A 51 4.95 4.36 2.87
C PRO A 51 4.89 2.84 2.99
N VAL A 52 3.70 2.32 3.26
CA VAL A 52 3.44 0.88 3.44
C VAL A 52 2.30 0.42 2.55
N SER A 53 2.49 -0.68 1.83
CA SER A 53 1.45 -1.26 1.00
C SER A 53 0.36 -1.92 1.84
N HIS A 54 -0.91 -1.56 1.58
CA HIS A 54 -2.04 -2.18 2.26
C HIS A 54 -2.20 -3.63 1.81
N ILE A 55 -2.20 -4.56 2.78
CA ILE A 55 -2.18 -6.00 2.52
C ILE A 55 -3.36 -6.50 1.69
N TRP A 56 -4.54 -5.90 1.82
CA TRP A 56 -5.73 -6.29 1.06
C TRP A 56 -5.59 -6.04 -0.44
N TYR A 57 -4.83 -5.01 -0.82
CA TYR A 57 -4.60 -4.70 -2.24
C TYR A 57 -3.36 -5.40 -2.80
N PHE A 58 -2.45 -5.80 -1.92
CA PHE A 58 -1.23 -6.52 -2.28
C PHE A 58 -1.43 -8.03 -2.32
N LYS A 59 -1.87 -8.66 -1.20
CA LYS A 59 -2.01 -10.13 -1.08
C LYS A 59 -3.40 -10.67 -1.46
N GLY A 60 -4.30 -9.83 -1.94
CA GLY A 60 -5.55 -10.29 -2.52
C GLY A 60 -5.31 -11.25 -3.71
N THR A 61 -6.23 -12.15 -3.96
CA THR A 61 -6.17 -13.05 -5.12
C THR A 61 -7.35 -12.76 -6.05
N PRO A 62 -7.12 -12.04 -7.16
CA PRO A 62 -5.86 -11.46 -7.65
C PRO A 62 -5.45 -10.16 -6.93
N SER A 63 -4.15 -9.85 -6.95
CA SER A 63 -3.62 -8.59 -6.39
C SER A 63 -4.13 -7.38 -7.17
N ARG A 64 -4.79 -6.44 -6.50
CA ARG A 64 -5.33 -5.23 -7.16
C ARG A 64 -4.22 -4.30 -7.65
N ILE A 65 -3.17 -4.11 -6.86
CA ILE A 65 -1.98 -3.36 -7.26
C ILE A 65 -1.32 -4.02 -8.47
N GLY A 66 -1.17 -5.35 -8.42
CA GLY A 66 -0.60 -6.12 -9.51
C GLY A 66 -1.40 -6.02 -10.81
N GLN A 67 -2.74 -6.01 -10.73
CA GLN A 67 -3.61 -5.84 -11.90
C GLN A 67 -3.56 -4.41 -12.45
N MET A 68 -3.52 -3.40 -11.59
CA MET A 68 -3.43 -2.00 -12.00
C MET A 68 -2.12 -1.74 -12.74
N LEU A 69 -0.98 -2.16 -12.18
CA LEU A 69 0.36 -1.96 -12.73
C LEU A 69 0.77 -3.00 -13.79
N GLU A 70 -0.03 -4.05 -13.98
CA GLU A 70 0.31 -5.19 -14.85
C GLU A 70 1.56 -5.96 -14.42
N ILE A 71 1.78 -6.02 -13.12
CA ILE A 71 2.90 -6.71 -12.50
C ILE A 71 2.40 -7.99 -11.82
N SER A 72 3.09 -9.11 -12.02
CA SER A 72 2.74 -10.35 -11.32
C SER A 72 2.95 -10.21 -9.81
N GLN A 73 2.14 -10.92 -9.02
CA GLN A 73 2.21 -10.85 -7.55
C GLN A 73 3.61 -11.17 -7.02
N LYS A 74 4.29 -12.16 -7.60
CA LYS A 74 5.67 -12.52 -7.21
C LYS A 74 6.64 -11.36 -7.43
N ARG A 75 6.57 -10.72 -8.61
CA ARG A 75 7.42 -9.56 -8.93
C ARG A 75 7.15 -8.37 -8.02
N LEU A 76 5.87 -8.12 -7.72
CA LEU A 76 5.46 -7.08 -6.79
C LEU A 76 5.99 -7.35 -5.37
N GLU A 77 5.97 -8.62 -4.95
CA GLU A 77 6.50 -9.07 -3.66
C GLU A 77 8.01 -8.81 -3.56
N GLU A 78 8.77 -9.13 -4.61
CA GLU A 78 10.22 -8.87 -4.68
C GLU A 78 10.57 -7.38 -4.52
N VAL A 79 9.74 -6.48 -5.05
CA VAL A 79 9.92 -5.03 -4.89
C VAL A 79 9.56 -4.58 -3.48
N LEU A 80 8.38 -4.97 -2.99
CA LEU A 80 7.86 -4.53 -1.68
C LEU A 80 8.70 -5.03 -0.51
N TYR A 81 9.34 -6.18 -0.65
CA TYR A 81 10.26 -6.73 0.37
C TYR A 81 11.74 -6.35 0.15
N PHE A 82 12.00 -5.32 -0.65
CA PHE A 82 13.35 -4.77 -0.87
C PHE A 82 14.37 -5.79 -1.42
N THR A 83 13.88 -6.76 -2.21
CA THR A 83 14.75 -7.76 -2.84
C THR A 83 15.25 -7.32 -4.21
N LYS A 84 14.45 -6.53 -4.94
CA LYS A 84 14.78 -6.02 -6.27
C LYS A 84 14.34 -4.58 -6.45
N PHE A 85 15.07 -3.87 -7.30
CA PHE A 85 14.67 -2.56 -7.79
C PHE A 85 13.64 -2.69 -8.90
N ILE A 86 12.76 -1.71 -9.01
CA ILE A 86 11.86 -1.53 -10.15
C ILE A 86 12.20 -0.24 -10.86
N VAL A 87 12.31 -0.29 -12.18
CA VAL A 87 12.55 0.89 -13.02
C VAL A 87 11.27 1.71 -13.06
N LEU A 88 11.36 2.97 -12.60
CA LEU A 88 10.30 3.96 -12.63
C LEU A 88 10.33 4.67 -13.97
N ASP A 89 11.40 5.37 -14.24
CA ASP A 89 11.66 6.03 -15.53
C ASP A 89 12.92 5.45 -16.17
N PRO A 90 12.83 4.87 -17.37
CA PRO A 90 13.99 4.34 -18.07
C PRO A 90 14.87 5.43 -18.68
N GLY A 91 14.38 6.69 -18.84
CA GLY A 91 15.11 7.76 -19.51
C GLY A 91 15.60 7.37 -20.91
N ASN A 92 16.84 7.73 -21.24
CA ASN A 92 17.50 7.41 -22.52
C ASN A 92 18.31 6.09 -22.46
N THR A 93 17.89 5.11 -21.65
CA THR A 93 18.60 3.85 -21.45
C THR A 93 17.94 2.68 -22.19
N GLU A 94 18.61 1.53 -22.24
CA GLU A 94 18.08 0.28 -22.78
C GLU A 94 17.01 -0.38 -21.87
N LEU A 95 16.72 0.22 -20.71
CA LEU A 95 15.80 -0.33 -19.72
C LEU A 95 14.35 -0.18 -20.17
N VAL A 96 13.52 -1.09 -19.70
CA VAL A 96 12.07 -1.05 -19.94
C VAL A 96 11.35 -0.57 -18.68
N PRO A 97 10.31 0.26 -18.79
CA PRO A 97 9.49 0.66 -17.65
C PRO A 97 9.00 -0.57 -16.89
N LYS A 98 8.99 -0.49 -15.55
CA LYS A 98 8.60 -1.59 -14.66
C LYS A 98 9.47 -2.84 -14.75
N GLN A 99 10.68 -2.74 -15.32
CA GLN A 99 11.66 -3.82 -15.29
C GLN A 99 12.18 -4.01 -13.88
N LEU A 100 12.39 -5.26 -13.47
CA LEU A 100 13.04 -5.58 -12.19
C LEU A 100 14.54 -5.75 -12.40
N LEU A 101 15.30 -5.09 -11.55
CA LEU A 101 16.76 -5.18 -11.51
C LEU A 101 17.19 -5.79 -10.19
N THR A 102 18.19 -6.65 -10.24
CA THR A 102 18.91 -7.08 -9.04
C THR A 102 19.84 -5.96 -8.57
N ASP A 103 20.29 -6.03 -7.33
CA ASP A 103 21.23 -5.05 -6.76
C ASP A 103 22.50 -4.88 -7.63
N LYS A 104 23.05 -5.99 -8.12
CA LYS A 104 24.22 -5.98 -9.02
C LYS A 104 23.94 -5.29 -10.36
N GLU A 105 22.79 -5.59 -10.95
CA GLU A 105 22.37 -4.97 -12.22
C GLU A 105 22.11 -3.48 -12.03
N TYR A 106 21.47 -3.09 -10.94
CA TYR A 106 21.23 -1.69 -10.61
C TYR A 106 22.54 -0.91 -10.51
N HIS A 107 23.54 -1.42 -9.78
CA HIS A 107 24.83 -0.77 -9.68
C HIS A 107 25.55 -0.70 -11.03
N ALA A 108 25.53 -1.76 -11.84
CA ALA A 108 26.13 -1.77 -13.16
C ALA A 108 25.48 -0.74 -14.11
N TYR A 109 24.16 -0.64 -14.10
CA TYR A 109 23.46 0.37 -14.89
C TYR A 109 23.69 1.78 -14.35
N ARG A 110 23.82 1.94 -13.03
CA ARG A 110 24.12 3.23 -12.40
C ARG A 110 25.53 3.72 -12.77
N GLU A 111 26.51 2.82 -12.86
CA GLU A 111 27.86 3.13 -13.35
C GLU A 111 27.87 3.49 -14.83
N LYS A 112 27.03 2.82 -15.64
CA LYS A 112 26.98 3.03 -17.10
C LYS A 112 26.24 4.29 -17.51
N TYR A 113 25.11 4.57 -16.88
CA TYR A 113 24.17 5.63 -17.27
C TYR A 113 24.02 6.76 -16.23
N GLY A 114 24.64 6.64 -15.07
CA GLY A 114 24.56 7.65 -14.01
C GLY A 114 23.11 7.89 -13.55
N ASP A 115 22.67 9.13 -13.62
CA ASP A 115 21.34 9.57 -13.19
C ASP A 115 20.31 9.67 -14.34
N GLU A 116 20.58 9.05 -15.48
CA GLU A 116 19.68 9.11 -16.66
C GLU A 116 18.42 8.26 -16.51
N PHE A 117 18.36 7.35 -15.52
CA PHE A 117 17.18 6.55 -15.23
C PHE A 117 16.82 6.61 -13.74
N GLU A 118 15.55 6.46 -13.45
CA GLU A 118 15.06 6.35 -12.07
C GLU A 118 14.59 4.93 -11.78
N ALA A 119 15.09 4.38 -10.68
CA ALA A 119 14.64 3.09 -10.14
C ALA A 119 14.54 3.18 -8.63
N GLY A 120 13.59 2.45 -8.07
CA GLY A 120 13.31 2.46 -6.64
C GLY A 120 12.97 1.10 -6.07
N MET A 121 12.86 1.02 -4.77
CA MET A 121 12.45 -0.18 -4.02
C MET A 121 11.29 0.13 -3.09
N GLY A 122 10.59 -0.92 -2.65
CA GLY A 122 9.58 -0.82 -1.61
C GLY A 122 8.27 -0.21 -2.06
N ALA A 123 7.45 0.15 -1.09
CA ALA A 123 6.13 0.69 -1.32
C ALA A 123 6.15 2.11 -1.93
N GLU A 124 7.19 2.90 -1.65
CA GLU A 124 7.37 4.24 -2.23
C GLU A 124 7.49 4.18 -3.75
N ALA A 125 8.29 3.25 -4.28
CA ALA A 125 8.43 3.06 -5.72
C ALA A 125 7.09 2.67 -6.37
N ILE A 126 6.35 1.79 -5.74
CA ILE A 126 5.02 1.39 -6.22
C ILE A 126 4.03 2.56 -6.15
N GLN A 127 4.09 3.39 -5.11
CA GLN A 127 3.26 4.58 -4.97
C GLN A 127 3.51 5.57 -6.11
N LYS A 128 4.77 5.82 -6.47
CA LYS A 128 5.13 6.68 -7.61
C LYS A 128 4.51 6.16 -8.91
N LEU A 129 4.66 4.87 -9.21
CA LEU A 129 4.06 4.25 -10.39
C LEU A 129 2.52 4.35 -10.40
N LEU A 130 1.87 4.27 -9.23
CA LEU A 130 0.42 4.41 -9.13
C LEU A 130 -0.04 5.85 -9.30
N LYS A 131 0.75 6.85 -8.89
CA LYS A 131 0.49 8.27 -9.07
C LYS A 131 0.53 8.70 -10.54
N GLU A 132 1.37 8.05 -11.34
CA GLU A 132 1.53 8.35 -12.78
C GLU A 132 0.38 7.82 -13.64
N ILE A 133 -0.48 6.95 -13.10
CA ILE A 133 -1.58 6.36 -13.86
C ILE A 133 -2.70 7.38 -14.06
N ASP A 134 -2.97 7.72 -15.33
CA ASP A 134 -4.23 8.34 -15.72
C ASP A 134 -5.31 7.27 -15.93
N LEU A 135 -6.35 7.31 -15.08
CA LEU A 135 -7.43 6.31 -15.11
C LEU A 135 -8.30 6.44 -16.35
N ASP A 136 -8.48 7.64 -16.89
CA ASP A 136 -9.32 7.87 -18.05
C ASP A 136 -8.64 7.38 -19.33
N GLU A 137 -7.36 7.67 -19.48
CA GLU A 137 -6.53 7.21 -20.59
C GLU A 137 -6.40 5.67 -20.56
N LEU A 138 -6.05 5.10 -19.41
CA LEU A 138 -5.94 3.66 -19.24
C LEU A 138 -7.26 2.92 -19.52
N ALA A 139 -8.40 3.49 -19.10
CA ALA A 139 -9.71 2.90 -19.38
C ALA A 139 -10.02 2.92 -20.90
N ALA A 140 -9.64 3.99 -21.60
CA ALA A 140 -9.83 4.08 -23.06
C ALA A 140 -8.94 3.08 -23.81
N GLU A 141 -7.68 2.97 -23.44
CA GLU A 141 -6.75 1.97 -24.00
C GLU A 141 -7.25 0.54 -23.82
N LEU A 142 -7.66 0.17 -22.60
CA LEU A 142 -8.17 -1.16 -22.31
C LEU A 142 -9.45 -1.48 -23.09
N LYS A 143 -10.34 -0.51 -23.30
CA LYS A 143 -11.55 -0.68 -24.12
C LYS A 143 -11.21 -0.91 -25.59
N THR A 144 -10.24 -0.18 -26.14
CA THR A 144 -9.76 -0.35 -27.52
C THR A 144 -9.10 -1.72 -27.72
N GLU A 145 -8.27 -2.14 -26.77
CA GLU A 145 -7.60 -3.44 -26.80
C GLU A 145 -8.61 -4.60 -26.70
N LEU A 146 -9.63 -4.45 -25.86
CA LEU A 146 -10.73 -5.44 -25.75
C LEU A 146 -11.57 -5.55 -27.02
N ALA A 147 -11.77 -4.47 -27.75
CA ALA A 147 -12.51 -4.47 -29.02
C ALA A 147 -11.76 -5.26 -30.12
N GLY A 148 -10.43 -5.27 -30.08
CA GLY A 148 -9.59 -6.04 -31.02
C GLY A 148 -9.46 -7.53 -30.69
N LEU A 149 -9.89 -7.98 -29.52
CA LEU A 149 -9.74 -9.37 -29.06
C LEU A 149 -11.05 -10.15 -29.15
N ALA A 150 -11.09 -11.18 -29.98
CA ALA A 150 -12.30 -11.99 -30.19
C ALA A 150 -12.68 -12.83 -28.95
N SER A 151 -11.75 -13.61 -28.40
CA SER A 151 -11.97 -14.43 -27.19
C SER A 151 -10.65 -14.96 -26.63
N GLY A 152 -10.65 -15.46 -25.38
CA GLY A 152 -9.51 -16.14 -24.78
C GLY A 152 -9.16 -15.63 -23.38
N GLN A 153 -8.18 -16.26 -22.76
CA GLN A 153 -7.71 -15.91 -21.41
C GLN A 153 -7.19 -14.46 -21.32
N LYS A 154 -6.60 -13.94 -22.39
CA LYS A 154 -6.12 -12.56 -22.46
C LYS A 154 -7.27 -11.58 -22.29
N ARG A 155 -8.39 -11.81 -22.98
CA ARG A 155 -9.61 -11.00 -22.85
C ARG A 155 -10.16 -11.00 -21.42
N VAL A 156 -10.17 -12.15 -20.75
CA VAL A 156 -10.64 -12.26 -19.36
C VAL A 156 -9.76 -11.46 -18.41
N LYS A 157 -8.43 -11.48 -18.61
CA LYS A 157 -7.50 -10.67 -17.80
C LYS A 157 -7.72 -9.17 -18.01
N LEU A 158 -7.90 -8.74 -19.25
CA LEU A 158 -8.17 -7.34 -19.57
C LEU A 158 -9.51 -6.87 -19.02
N LEU A 159 -10.57 -7.70 -19.10
CA LEU A 159 -11.87 -7.39 -18.49
C LEU A 159 -11.76 -7.17 -16.99
N LYS A 160 -11.06 -8.06 -16.27
CA LYS A 160 -10.84 -7.91 -14.84
C LYS A 160 -10.04 -6.66 -14.50
N ARG A 161 -9.05 -6.30 -15.34
CA ARG A 161 -8.27 -5.08 -15.17
C ARG A 161 -9.15 -3.84 -15.40
N LEU A 162 -9.93 -3.83 -16.48
CA LEU A 162 -10.85 -2.74 -16.77
C LEU A 162 -11.90 -2.55 -15.66
N GLU A 163 -12.43 -3.63 -15.11
CA GLU A 163 -13.38 -3.58 -13.98
C GLU A 163 -12.80 -2.83 -12.78
N ILE A 164 -11.52 -3.07 -12.44
CA ILE A 164 -10.84 -2.38 -11.35
C ILE A 164 -10.62 -0.90 -11.69
N VAL A 165 -10.13 -0.60 -12.89
CA VAL A 165 -9.90 0.77 -13.34
C VAL A 165 -11.19 1.58 -13.32
N GLU A 166 -12.28 1.02 -13.84
CA GLU A 166 -13.60 1.67 -13.82
C GLU A 166 -14.14 1.84 -12.38
N ALA A 167 -13.89 0.88 -11.49
CA ALA A 167 -14.29 1.01 -10.09
C ALA A 167 -13.56 2.17 -9.38
N PHE A 168 -12.28 2.35 -9.63
CA PHE A 168 -11.52 3.52 -9.12
C PHE A 168 -12.02 4.82 -9.73
N ARG A 169 -12.23 4.84 -11.04
CA ARG A 169 -12.74 6.01 -11.78
C ARG A 169 -14.11 6.46 -11.27
N GLN A 170 -15.06 5.52 -11.10
CA GLN A 170 -16.42 5.82 -10.63
C GLN A 170 -16.46 6.24 -9.16
N SER A 171 -15.63 5.66 -8.32
CA SER A 171 -15.58 6.00 -6.90
C SER A 171 -14.81 7.30 -6.59
N GLY A 172 -14.06 7.83 -7.54
CA GLY A 172 -13.19 8.99 -7.34
C GLY A 172 -11.98 8.71 -6.44
N ASN A 173 -11.72 7.45 -6.12
CA ASN A 173 -10.54 7.05 -5.35
C ASN A 173 -9.30 7.05 -6.25
N ARG A 174 -8.17 7.44 -5.67
CA ARG A 174 -6.89 7.42 -6.39
C ARG A 174 -6.17 6.09 -6.16
N PRO A 175 -5.53 5.52 -7.20
CA PRO A 175 -4.79 4.26 -7.08
C PRO A 175 -3.69 4.30 -6.03
N GLU A 176 -3.02 5.43 -5.86
CA GLU A 176 -1.96 5.62 -4.87
C GLU A 176 -2.41 5.41 -3.42
N TRP A 177 -3.72 5.55 -3.12
CA TRP A 177 -4.25 5.32 -1.78
C TRP A 177 -4.24 3.83 -1.36
N MET A 178 -3.91 2.93 -2.27
CA MET A 178 -3.60 1.54 -1.92
C MET A 178 -2.27 1.39 -1.15
N ILE A 179 -1.45 2.43 -1.17
CA ILE A 179 -0.25 2.58 -0.36
C ILE A 179 -0.58 3.58 0.76
N MET A 180 -0.39 3.15 2.00
CA MET A 180 -0.58 4.01 3.16
C MET A 180 0.65 4.88 3.33
N ASP A 181 0.42 6.17 3.39
CA ASP A 181 1.41 7.22 3.57
C ASP A 181 1.14 8.00 4.86
N GLU A 182 2.01 8.92 5.23
CA GLU A 182 1.92 9.74 6.46
C GLU A 182 0.78 10.77 6.48
N SER A 183 -0.06 10.82 5.51
CA SER A 183 -1.11 11.85 5.44
C SER A 183 -2.38 11.50 6.19
#